data_59005213e4daa17a66b102eab1c560de
#
_entry.id   59005213e4daa17a66b102eab1c560de
#
_cell.length_a   1.000
_cell.length_b   1.000
_cell.length_c   1.000
_cell.angle_alpha   90.00
_cell.angle_beta   90.00
_cell.angle_gamma   90.00
#
_symmetry.space_group_name_H-M   'P 1'
#
loop_
_entity.id
_entity.type
_entity.pdbx_description
1 polymer ?
#
loop_
_entity_poly.entity_id
_entity_poly.type
_entity_poly.pdbx_seq_one_letter_code
_entity_poly.pdbx_strand_id
1 'polypeptide(L)'
;MKMKQEKMRKIGIASALGLVVLVMLGLYGASNYMLNYSLNYPKEERMTAEHWKNRMKNECPWMIGWMDSVYQHHCVKDTFVVMPSGYKAHAIYLYAPKTTEKTAVVVHGYQVRSEGMLHIAYLYNHDMGYNVLLPDLYGHGESEGDHIQMGWKDRWDVIRWSEIANEIFKVKSEEQRVKNEEQSVKSEDRRVKNTRQVIHGISMGAATTMAVSGEKTPDYVKCFVEDCGYTSVWDEFSAQLKDQFGLPAFPLMNTTSALCQYRYGWSFAEAQQIEQVRKSTKPMLFIHGDKDAFVPYAMLHPLYEAKTKGRKAIFIAKGSVHAMAYRDHHEEYTRIVKDFVSK
;
A
#
# COMPACT_ATOMS: atom_id res chain seq x y z
N MET A 1 -7.10 -2.49 68.88
CA MET A 1 -6.37 -3.25 67.87
C MET A 1 -7.11 -3.34 66.55
N LYS A 2 -8.39 -3.74 66.47
CA LYS A 2 -9.19 -3.87 65.27
C LYS A 2 -9.29 -2.59 64.40
N MET A 3 -9.54 -1.41 65.01
CA MET A 3 -9.61 -0.12 64.31
C MET A 3 -8.29 0.28 63.62
N LYS A 4 -7.15 -0.02 64.22
CA LYS A 4 -5.81 0.30 63.62
C LYS A 4 -5.52 -0.61 62.40
N GLN A 5 -5.93 -1.89 62.48
CA GLN A 5 -5.82 -2.83 61.37
C GLN A 5 -6.72 -2.43 60.18
N GLU A 6 -7.95 -1.97 60.44
CA GLU A 6 -8.87 -1.53 59.38
C GLU A 6 -8.38 -0.27 58.68
N LYS A 7 -7.82 0.71 59.45
CA LYS A 7 -7.19 1.90 58.88
C LYS A 7 -5.97 1.58 58.00
N MET A 8 -5.10 0.67 58.47
CA MET A 8 -3.95 0.21 57.68
C MET A 8 -4.38 -0.51 56.37
N ARG A 9 -5.44 -1.35 56.42
CA ARG A 9 -5.99 -2.01 55.24
C ARG A 9 -6.56 -1.01 54.23
N LYS A 10 -7.29 0.03 54.69
CA LYS A 10 -7.81 1.12 53.84
C LYS A 10 -6.69 1.91 53.15
N ILE A 11 -5.61 2.24 53.90
CA ILE A 11 -4.42 2.91 53.36
C ILE A 11 -3.75 2.02 52.31
N GLY A 12 -3.56 0.73 52.59
CA GLY A 12 -2.97 -0.23 51.62
C GLY A 12 -3.78 -0.34 50.31
N ILE A 13 -5.11 -0.41 50.42
CA ILE A 13 -6.00 -0.45 49.24
C ILE A 13 -5.92 0.87 48.43
N ALA A 14 -5.94 2.04 49.13
CA ALA A 14 -5.83 3.33 48.47
C ALA A 14 -4.47 3.50 47.74
N SER A 15 -3.38 3.04 48.39
CA SER A 15 -2.05 3.06 47.77
C SER A 15 -1.95 2.15 46.56
N ALA A 16 -2.53 0.94 46.62
CA ALA A 16 -2.59 -0.01 45.48
C ALA A 16 -3.40 0.57 44.33
N LEU A 17 -4.56 1.19 44.61
CA LEU A 17 -5.38 1.87 43.60
C LEU A 17 -4.62 3.05 42.97
N GLY A 18 -3.93 3.86 43.79
CA GLY A 18 -3.09 4.95 43.31
C GLY A 18 -1.99 4.48 42.36
N LEU A 19 -1.32 3.37 42.69
CA LEU A 19 -0.31 2.76 41.80
C LEU A 19 -0.90 2.26 40.48
N VAL A 20 -2.05 1.60 40.52
CA VAL A 20 -2.74 1.18 39.32
C VAL A 20 -3.09 2.35 38.41
N VAL A 21 -3.61 3.45 38.97
CA VAL A 21 -3.91 4.67 38.20
C VAL A 21 -2.64 5.24 37.57
N LEU A 22 -1.52 5.32 38.32
CA LEU A 22 -0.24 5.81 37.77
C LEU A 22 0.26 4.93 36.62
N VAL A 23 0.16 3.61 36.74
CA VAL A 23 0.54 2.68 35.66
C VAL A 23 -0.36 2.87 34.42
N MET A 24 -1.68 3.03 34.62
CA MET A 24 -2.62 3.28 33.52
C MET A 24 -2.34 4.61 32.81
N LEU A 25 -2.03 5.68 33.56
CA LEU A 25 -1.64 6.96 32.99
C LEU A 25 -0.32 6.86 32.21
N GLY A 26 0.65 6.14 32.74
CA GLY A 26 1.92 5.88 32.05
C GLY A 26 1.72 5.10 30.74
N LEU A 27 0.92 4.04 30.77
CA LEU A 27 0.58 3.26 29.57
C LEU A 27 -0.19 4.10 28.54
N TYR A 28 -1.13 4.94 28.98
CA TYR A 28 -1.84 5.85 28.09
C TYR A 28 -0.88 6.85 27.42
N GLY A 29 0.03 7.46 28.20
CA GLY A 29 1.04 8.37 27.66
C GLY A 29 1.96 7.69 26.63
N ALA A 30 2.46 6.49 26.97
CA ALA A 30 3.30 5.71 26.07
C ALA A 30 2.54 5.29 24.79
N SER A 31 1.29 4.83 24.93
CA SER A 31 0.45 4.46 23.78
C SER A 31 0.15 5.65 22.88
N ASN A 32 -0.12 6.82 23.48
CA ASN A 32 -0.34 8.05 22.73
C ASN A 32 0.91 8.48 21.95
N TYR A 33 2.08 8.38 22.59
CA TYR A 33 3.36 8.64 21.92
C TYR A 33 3.57 7.67 20.73
N MET A 34 3.41 6.36 20.96
CA MET A 34 3.61 5.35 19.92
C MET A 34 2.63 5.51 18.77
N LEU A 35 1.36 5.80 19.05
CA LEU A 35 0.35 6.01 18.03
C LEU A 35 0.68 7.23 17.16
N ASN A 36 1.07 8.34 17.78
CA ASN A 36 1.48 9.53 17.04
C ASN A 36 2.79 9.28 16.26
N TYR A 37 3.78 8.63 16.86
CA TYR A 37 5.03 8.28 16.21
C TYR A 37 4.82 7.45 14.94
N SER A 38 3.91 6.47 14.99
CA SER A 38 3.71 5.53 13.90
C SER A 38 2.68 5.98 12.86
N LEU A 39 1.69 6.79 13.22
CA LEU A 39 0.59 7.11 12.30
C LEU A 39 0.46 8.61 11.99
N ASN A 40 0.93 9.52 12.84
CA ASN A 40 0.82 10.94 12.54
C ASN A 40 1.75 11.31 11.38
N TYR A 41 1.18 11.92 10.34
CA TYR A 41 1.93 12.37 9.17
C TYR A 41 1.31 13.65 8.60
N PRO A 42 1.54 14.77 9.27
CA PRO A 42 0.96 16.04 8.86
C PRO A 42 1.51 16.49 7.50
N LYS A 43 0.71 17.29 6.79
CA LYS A 43 1.01 17.67 5.40
C LYS A 43 2.37 18.38 5.26
N GLU A 44 2.76 19.14 6.27
CA GLU A 44 4.01 19.90 6.33
C GLU A 44 5.28 19.02 6.38
N GLU A 45 5.15 17.79 6.84
CA GLU A 45 6.25 16.82 6.91
C GLU A 45 6.37 15.96 5.65
N ARG A 46 5.39 16.03 4.73
CA ARG A 46 5.38 15.20 3.53
C ARG A 46 6.42 15.67 2.52
N MET A 47 7.22 14.73 2.07
CA MET A 47 8.22 15.00 1.02
C MET A 47 7.54 15.45 -0.28
N THR A 48 8.14 16.45 -0.93
CA THR A 48 7.61 17.02 -2.18
C THR A 48 7.73 16.05 -3.36
N ALA A 49 6.91 16.27 -4.40
CA ALA A 49 7.02 15.56 -5.67
C ALA A 49 8.43 15.63 -6.26
N GLU A 50 9.06 16.83 -6.19
CA GLU A 50 10.41 17.03 -6.69
C GLU A 50 11.45 16.22 -5.93
N HIS A 51 11.35 16.13 -4.60
CA HIS A 51 12.21 15.26 -3.79
C HIS A 51 12.13 13.81 -4.29
N TRP A 52 10.93 13.26 -4.48
CA TRP A 52 10.75 11.89 -4.94
C TRP A 52 11.21 11.65 -6.38
N LYS A 53 10.97 12.62 -7.28
CA LYS A 53 11.50 12.54 -8.65
C LYS A 53 13.02 12.49 -8.68
N ASN A 54 13.69 13.35 -7.90
CA ASN A 54 15.14 13.36 -7.80
C ASN A 54 15.69 12.07 -7.18
N ARG A 55 15.02 11.55 -6.14
CA ARG A 55 15.36 10.27 -5.54
C ARG A 55 15.26 9.13 -6.56
N MET A 56 14.18 9.07 -7.34
CA MET A 56 14.00 8.06 -8.38
C MET A 56 15.05 8.14 -9.48
N LYS A 57 15.47 9.34 -9.89
CA LYS A 57 16.59 9.51 -10.83
C LYS A 57 17.90 8.95 -10.30
N ASN A 58 18.18 9.16 -9.03
CA ASN A 58 19.40 8.67 -8.39
C ASN A 58 19.41 7.15 -8.19
N GLU A 59 18.27 6.59 -7.76
CA GLU A 59 18.15 5.16 -7.47
C GLU A 59 17.93 4.31 -8.72
N CYS A 60 17.29 4.86 -9.76
CA CYS A 60 16.93 4.17 -11.00
C CYS A 60 17.39 4.95 -12.25
N PRO A 61 18.71 5.10 -12.48
CA PRO A 61 19.23 5.95 -13.54
C PRO A 61 18.82 5.52 -14.96
N TRP A 62 18.50 4.25 -15.17
CA TRP A 62 18.03 3.72 -16.45
C TRP A 62 16.68 4.31 -16.92
N MET A 63 15.87 4.83 -16.03
CA MET A 63 14.56 5.40 -16.38
C MET A 63 14.58 6.93 -16.60
N ILE A 64 15.74 7.61 -16.43
CA ILE A 64 15.84 9.08 -16.50
C ILE A 64 15.28 9.61 -17.82
N GLY A 65 15.71 9.04 -18.96
CA GLY A 65 15.26 9.48 -20.29
C GLY A 65 13.74 9.37 -20.47
N TRP A 66 13.13 8.29 -20.00
CA TRP A 66 11.68 8.14 -20.01
C TRP A 66 11.02 9.16 -19.09
N MET A 67 11.53 9.32 -17.86
CA MET A 67 10.95 10.22 -16.89
C MET A 67 10.99 11.67 -17.38
N ASP A 68 12.13 12.12 -17.90
CA ASP A 68 12.28 13.46 -18.48
C ASP A 68 11.31 13.66 -19.66
N SER A 69 11.19 12.67 -20.54
CA SER A 69 10.26 12.71 -21.67
C SER A 69 8.80 12.83 -21.23
N VAL A 70 8.32 12.01 -20.29
CA VAL A 70 6.90 12.06 -19.88
C VAL A 70 6.54 13.34 -19.15
N TYR A 71 7.46 13.96 -18.41
CA TYR A 71 7.23 15.27 -17.79
C TYR A 71 7.35 16.42 -18.78
N GLN A 72 8.36 16.43 -19.67
CA GLN A 72 8.53 17.46 -20.71
C GLN A 72 7.33 17.52 -21.66
N HIS A 73 6.77 16.38 -22.03
CA HIS A 73 5.62 16.31 -22.93
C HIS A 73 4.27 16.33 -22.20
N HIS A 74 4.25 16.64 -20.90
CA HIS A 74 3.03 16.69 -20.07
C HIS A 74 2.18 15.42 -20.14
N CYS A 75 2.84 14.25 -20.25
CA CYS A 75 2.15 12.94 -20.28
C CYS A 75 1.66 12.51 -18.89
N VAL A 76 2.32 12.94 -17.82
CA VAL A 76 1.86 12.74 -16.45
C VAL A 76 0.71 13.72 -16.20
N LYS A 77 -0.45 13.16 -15.80
CA LYS A 77 -1.67 13.91 -15.51
C LYS A 77 -2.04 13.76 -14.05
N ASP A 78 -2.56 14.81 -13.46
CA ASP A 78 -3.12 14.81 -12.10
C ASP A 78 -4.64 14.60 -12.15
N THR A 79 -5.16 13.96 -11.12
CA THR A 79 -6.61 13.88 -10.88
C THR A 79 -6.91 13.97 -9.39
N PHE A 80 -8.03 14.63 -9.09
CA PHE A 80 -8.56 14.74 -7.74
C PHE A 80 -10.00 14.23 -7.73
N VAL A 81 -10.33 13.39 -6.76
CA VAL A 81 -11.67 12.85 -6.58
C VAL A 81 -12.08 12.90 -5.11
N VAL A 82 -13.37 12.97 -4.85
CA VAL A 82 -13.89 12.79 -3.49
C VAL A 82 -14.15 11.30 -3.29
N MET A 83 -13.49 10.72 -2.28
CA MET A 83 -13.66 9.32 -1.92
C MET A 83 -14.99 9.08 -1.20
N PRO A 84 -15.52 7.85 -1.19
CA PRO A 84 -16.75 7.53 -0.46
C PRO A 84 -16.70 7.90 1.03
N SER A 85 -15.50 7.91 1.63
CA SER A 85 -15.23 8.36 3.00
C SER A 85 -15.28 9.88 3.20
N GLY A 86 -15.48 10.68 2.12
CA GLY A 86 -15.73 12.12 2.16
C GLY A 86 -14.49 13.01 2.05
N TYR A 87 -13.28 12.47 1.91
CA TYR A 87 -12.07 13.26 1.73
C TYR A 87 -11.66 13.40 0.25
N LYS A 88 -10.93 14.45 -0.07
CA LYS A 88 -10.38 14.71 -1.40
C LYS A 88 -9.07 13.95 -1.57
N ALA A 89 -9.06 12.98 -2.48
CA ALA A 89 -7.92 12.15 -2.82
C ALA A 89 -7.29 12.57 -4.15
N HIS A 90 -5.98 12.35 -4.27
CA HIS A 90 -5.16 12.68 -5.43
C HIS A 90 -4.55 11.41 -6.03
N ALA A 91 -4.36 11.42 -7.35
CA ALA A 91 -3.52 10.45 -8.06
C ALA A 91 -2.87 11.11 -9.27
N ILE A 92 -1.71 10.60 -9.68
CA ILE A 92 -1.17 10.85 -11.01
C ILE A 92 -1.43 9.66 -11.91
N TYR A 93 -1.56 9.91 -13.21
CA TYR A 93 -1.75 8.84 -14.18
C TYR A 93 -1.08 9.12 -15.53
N LEU A 94 -0.75 8.03 -16.24
CA LEU A 94 -0.13 8.06 -17.56
C LEU A 94 -0.88 7.13 -18.49
N TYR A 95 -1.13 7.59 -19.72
CA TYR A 95 -1.55 6.71 -20.79
C TYR A 95 -0.36 5.91 -21.34
N ALA A 96 -0.64 4.70 -21.79
CA ALA A 96 0.33 3.92 -22.55
C ALA A 96 0.74 4.63 -23.83
N PRO A 97 1.98 4.39 -24.34
CA PRO A 97 2.44 4.95 -25.63
C PRO A 97 1.58 4.52 -26.83
N LYS A 98 0.95 3.35 -26.73
CA LYS A 98 -0.02 2.83 -27.71
C LYS A 98 -1.31 2.46 -26.99
N THR A 99 -2.44 2.60 -27.69
CA THR A 99 -3.77 2.22 -27.15
C THR A 99 -3.76 0.80 -26.64
N THR A 100 -4.19 0.61 -25.39
CA THR A 100 -4.23 -0.69 -24.72
C THR A 100 -5.38 -0.75 -23.72
N GLU A 101 -5.87 -1.97 -23.49
CA GLU A 101 -6.85 -2.28 -22.43
C GLU A 101 -6.17 -2.67 -21.10
N LYS A 102 -4.82 -2.67 -21.07
CA LYS A 102 -4.04 -3.08 -19.90
C LYS A 102 -3.78 -1.88 -19.00
N THR A 103 -4.06 -2.05 -17.72
CA THR A 103 -3.91 -0.99 -16.71
C THR A 103 -3.19 -1.53 -15.49
N ALA A 104 -2.31 -0.73 -14.90
CA ALA A 104 -1.72 -0.97 -13.59
C ALA A 104 -2.16 0.12 -12.61
N VAL A 105 -2.64 -0.26 -11.43
CA VAL A 105 -2.79 0.61 -10.26
C VAL A 105 -1.62 0.32 -9.33
N VAL A 106 -0.76 1.32 -9.12
CA VAL A 106 0.52 1.16 -8.41
C VAL A 106 0.46 1.88 -7.07
N VAL A 107 0.52 1.12 -5.98
CA VAL A 107 0.25 1.59 -4.61
C VAL A 107 1.55 1.78 -3.84
N HIS A 108 1.76 3.00 -3.32
CA HIS A 108 2.98 3.39 -2.63
C HIS A 108 3.08 2.86 -1.19
N GLY A 109 4.30 2.89 -0.63
CA GLY A 109 4.62 2.51 0.74
C GLY A 109 4.39 3.62 1.77
N TYR A 110 4.77 3.33 3.01
CA TYR A 110 4.68 4.22 4.17
C TYR A 110 5.50 5.51 3.95
N GLN A 111 4.87 6.66 4.17
CA GLN A 111 5.44 8.01 3.97
C GLN A 111 5.98 8.29 2.54
N VAL A 112 5.59 7.48 1.58
CA VAL A 112 5.86 7.70 0.16
C VAL A 112 4.66 8.39 -0.49
N ARG A 113 4.76 8.81 -1.72
CA ARG A 113 3.68 9.34 -2.56
C ARG A 113 3.78 8.79 -3.99
N SER A 114 2.84 9.14 -4.82
CA SER A 114 2.75 8.67 -6.20
C SER A 114 4.06 8.76 -6.98
N GLU A 115 4.82 9.88 -6.89
CA GLU A 115 6.10 10.02 -7.61
C GLU A 115 7.21 9.09 -7.10
N GLY A 116 7.12 8.62 -5.86
CA GLY A 116 8.04 7.60 -5.34
C GLY A 116 7.87 6.23 -5.99
N MET A 117 6.78 6.04 -6.76
CA MET A 117 6.48 4.80 -7.47
C MET A 117 6.75 4.88 -8.99
N LEU A 118 7.43 5.94 -9.45
CA LEU A 118 7.72 6.12 -10.89
C LEU A 118 8.58 4.99 -11.48
N HIS A 119 9.38 4.30 -10.68
CA HIS A 119 10.14 3.12 -11.12
C HIS A 119 9.23 1.94 -11.49
N ILE A 120 8.15 1.73 -10.75
CA ILE A 120 7.14 0.71 -11.09
C ILE A 120 6.22 1.22 -12.23
N ALA A 121 5.98 2.54 -12.29
CA ALA A 121 5.31 3.11 -13.46
C ALA A 121 6.13 2.91 -14.74
N TYR A 122 7.45 3.04 -14.68
CA TYR A 122 8.37 2.73 -15.79
C TYR A 122 8.21 1.28 -16.26
N LEU A 123 8.28 0.32 -15.33
CA LEU A 123 8.05 -1.10 -15.61
C LEU A 123 6.76 -1.34 -16.42
N TYR A 124 5.64 -0.79 -15.94
CA TYR A 124 4.35 -1.02 -16.60
C TYR A 124 4.16 -0.19 -17.86
N ASN A 125 4.49 1.10 -17.83
CA ASN A 125 4.22 2.01 -18.93
C ASN A 125 5.23 1.86 -20.06
N HIS A 126 6.52 1.92 -19.75
CA HIS A 126 7.60 1.85 -20.72
C HIS A 126 7.83 0.42 -21.23
N ASP A 127 8.09 -0.53 -20.31
CA ASP A 127 8.53 -1.87 -20.69
C ASP A 127 7.37 -2.78 -21.13
N MET A 128 6.15 -2.53 -20.64
CA MET A 128 5.00 -3.40 -20.86
C MET A 128 3.86 -2.75 -21.63
N GLY A 129 3.87 -1.43 -21.82
CA GLY A 129 2.85 -0.71 -22.58
C GLY A 129 1.47 -0.68 -21.89
N TYR A 130 1.44 -0.50 -20.58
CA TYR A 130 0.22 -0.36 -19.77
C TYR A 130 -0.13 1.12 -19.55
N ASN A 131 -1.42 1.42 -19.42
CA ASN A 131 -1.86 2.61 -18.68
C ASN A 131 -1.52 2.44 -17.22
N VAL A 132 -1.13 3.53 -16.54
CA VAL A 132 -0.74 3.47 -15.12
C VAL A 132 -1.43 4.56 -14.33
N LEU A 133 -1.98 4.21 -13.16
CA LEU A 133 -2.50 5.12 -12.17
C LEU A 133 -1.77 4.89 -10.84
N LEU A 134 -1.28 5.98 -10.24
CA LEU A 134 -0.54 5.98 -8.99
C LEU A 134 -1.28 6.88 -7.99
N PRO A 135 -2.08 6.31 -7.08
CA PRO A 135 -2.78 7.11 -6.08
C PRO A 135 -1.84 7.58 -4.98
N ASP A 136 -2.14 8.75 -4.42
CA ASP A 136 -1.71 9.11 -3.07
C ASP A 136 -2.75 8.59 -2.08
N LEU A 137 -2.35 7.70 -1.18
CA LEU A 137 -3.23 7.15 -0.15
C LEU A 137 -3.65 8.24 0.86
N TYR A 138 -4.66 7.96 1.68
CA TYR A 138 -5.08 8.87 2.74
C TYR A 138 -3.89 9.30 3.60
N GLY A 139 -3.79 10.60 3.87
CA GLY A 139 -2.68 11.16 4.64
C GLY A 139 -1.33 11.21 3.92
N HIS A 140 -1.26 10.99 2.59
CA HIS A 140 -0.03 11.03 1.81
C HIS A 140 -0.13 11.97 0.62
N GLY A 141 1.02 12.41 0.10
CA GLY A 141 1.12 13.26 -1.08
C GLY A 141 0.20 14.47 -1.03
N GLU A 142 -0.62 14.66 -2.07
CA GLU A 142 -1.62 15.72 -2.14
C GLU A 142 -3.02 15.29 -1.66
N SER A 143 -3.21 14.03 -1.28
CA SER A 143 -4.44 13.56 -0.67
C SER A 143 -4.63 14.19 0.71
N GLU A 144 -5.89 14.48 1.06
CA GLU A 144 -6.26 14.90 2.40
C GLU A 144 -6.03 13.77 3.42
N GLY A 145 -6.06 14.14 4.69
CA GLY A 145 -5.83 13.23 5.81
C GLY A 145 -4.66 13.67 6.66
N ASP A 146 -4.64 13.23 7.90
CA ASP A 146 -3.70 13.63 8.94
C ASP A 146 -2.98 12.44 9.60
N HIS A 147 -3.31 11.22 9.19
CA HIS A 147 -2.71 10.02 9.73
C HIS A 147 -2.61 8.90 8.70
N ILE A 148 -1.70 7.96 8.93
CA ILE A 148 -1.46 6.79 8.09
C ILE A 148 -2.39 5.66 8.51
N GLN A 149 -3.00 4.95 7.55
CA GLN A 149 -3.96 3.88 7.79
C GLN A 149 -3.38 2.47 7.61
N MET A 150 -2.06 2.37 7.39
CA MET A 150 -1.29 1.13 7.27
C MET A 150 -1.91 0.12 6.28
N GLY A 151 -2.47 0.59 5.18
CA GLY A 151 -3.09 -0.24 4.16
C GLY A 151 -4.44 -0.85 4.53
N TRP A 152 -4.89 -0.71 5.79
CA TRP A 152 -6.11 -1.38 6.22
C TRP A 152 -7.38 -0.68 5.73
N LYS A 153 -7.56 0.59 6.03
CA LYS A 153 -8.69 1.35 5.48
C LYS A 153 -8.45 1.78 4.04
N ASP A 154 -7.21 2.04 3.67
CA ASP A 154 -6.77 2.36 2.31
C ASP A 154 -7.22 1.35 1.25
N ARG A 155 -7.51 0.09 1.63
CA ARG A 155 -7.97 -0.93 0.69
C ARG A 155 -9.26 -0.54 -0.03
N TRP A 156 -10.16 0.17 0.63
CA TRP A 156 -11.40 0.65 0.03
C TRP A 156 -11.15 1.75 -0.99
N ASP A 157 -10.22 2.64 -0.68
CA ASP A 157 -9.83 3.71 -1.59
C ASP A 157 -9.09 3.15 -2.82
N VAL A 158 -8.25 2.12 -2.66
CA VAL A 158 -7.59 1.45 -3.79
C VAL A 158 -8.59 0.70 -4.67
N ILE A 159 -9.64 0.10 -4.12
CA ILE A 159 -10.74 -0.45 -4.93
C ILE A 159 -11.41 0.67 -5.74
N ARG A 160 -11.72 1.82 -5.13
CA ARG A 160 -12.30 2.97 -5.83
C ARG A 160 -11.34 3.53 -6.89
N TRP A 161 -10.04 3.64 -6.59
CA TRP A 161 -9.02 4.03 -7.57
C TRP A 161 -8.94 3.05 -8.75
N SER A 162 -9.13 1.76 -8.52
CA SER A 162 -9.25 0.75 -9.57
C SER A 162 -10.43 1.03 -10.50
N GLU A 163 -11.58 1.45 -9.96
CA GLU A 163 -12.76 1.85 -10.75
C GLU A 163 -12.49 3.13 -11.55
N ILE A 164 -11.93 4.15 -10.90
CA ILE A 164 -11.57 5.43 -11.54
C ILE A 164 -10.55 5.21 -12.67
N ALA A 165 -9.53 4.38 -12.46
CA ALA A 165 -8.58 4.02 -13.50
C ALA A 165 -9.28 3.39 -14.70
N ASN A 166 -10.24 2.49 -14.45
CA ASN A 166 -11.04 1.88 -15.53
C ASN A 166 -11.88 2.92 -16.28
N GLU A 167 -12.48 3.88 -15.58
CA GLU A 167 -13.25 4.98 -16.18
C GLU A 167 -12.33 5.87 -17.06
N ILE A 168 -11.20 6.35 -16.53
CA ILE A 168 -10.26 7.25 -17.23
C ILE A 168 -9.73 6.60 -18.53
N PHE A 169 -9.29 5.35 -18.42
CA PHE A 169 -8.60 4.71 -19.55
C PHE A 169 -9.55 4.10 -20.57
N LYS A 170 -10.80 3.76 -20.17
CA LYS A 170 -11.84 3.28 -21.08
C LYS A 170 -12.33 4.39 -22.04
N VAL A 171 -12.62 5.57 -21.52
CA VAL A 171 -13.11 6.71 -22.33
C VAL A 171 -12.13 7.02 -23.47
N LYS A 172 -10.84 7.11 -23.19
CA LYS A 172 -9.85 7.43 -24.22
C LYS A 172 -9.68 6.32 -25.28
N SER A 173 -9.81 5.06 -24.89
CA SER A 173 -9.78 3.95 -25.86
C SER A 173 -10.98 3.99 -26.79
N GLU A 174 -12.15 4.40 -26.33
CA GLU A 174 -13.35 4.60 -27.13
C GLU A 174 -13.23 5.80 -28.09
N GLU A 175 -12.74 6.94 -27.62
CA GLU A 175 -12.50 8.13 -28.46
C GLU A 175 -11.49 7.86 -29.59
N GLN A 176 -10.42 7.12 -29.31
CA GLN A 176 -9.46 6.73 -30.34
C GLN A 176 -10.03 5.71 -31.32
N ARG A 177 -10.94 4.83 -30.88
CA ARG A 177 -11.66 3.89 -31.77
C ARG A 177 -12.58 4.63 -32.72
N VAL A 178 -13.40 5.57 -32.24
CA VAL A 178 -14.30 6.38 -33.07
C VAL A 178 -13.52 7.12 -34.14
N LYS A 179 -12.41 7.78 -33.80
CA LYS A 179 -11.55 8.47 -34.77
C LYS A 179 -10.93 7.55 -35.82
N ASN A 180 -10.63 6.29 -35.46
CA ASN A 180 -10.12 5.30 -36.39
C ASN A 180 -11.23 4.66 -37.24
N GLU A 181 -12.48 4.59 -36.74
CA GLU A 181 -13.65 4.05 -37.44
C GLU A 181 -14.20 5.05 -38.46
N GLU A 182 -14.11 6.36 -38.23
CA GLU A 182 -14.39 7.39 -39.23
C GLU A 182 -13.48 7.29 -40.46
N GLN A 183 -12.32 6.63 -40.33
CA GLN A 183 -11.37 6.37 -41.41
C GLN A 183 -11.52 4.98 -42.07
N SER A 184 -12.32 4.07 -41.54
CA SER A 184 -12.49 2.73 -42.05
C SER A 184 -13.94 2.24 -41.93
N VAL A 185 -14.66 2.30 -43.02
CA VAL A 185 -15.99 1.68 -43.17
C VAL A 185 -15.83 0.15 -43.26
N LYS A 186 -16.38 -0.55 -42.29
CA LYS A 186 -16.70 -1.98 -42.17
C LYS A 186 -15.93 -2.72 -41.08
N SER A 187 -16.62 -3.00 -39.97
CA SER A 187 -16.68 -4.36 -39.37
C SER A 187 -17.68 -4.41 -38.22
N GLU A 188 -18.66 -5.28 -38.37
CA GLU A 188 -19.61 -5.66 -37.33
C GLU A 188 -18.94 -6.36 -36.16
N ASP A 189 -19.58 -6.22 -34.98
CA ASP A 189 -19.36 -6.98 -33.75
C ASP A 189 -18.01 -6.78 -33.03
N ARG A 190 -17.83 -5.61 -32.36
CA ARG A 190 -16.78 -5.45 -31.37
C ARG A 190 -17.38 -5.20 -30.00
N ARG A 191 -17.67 -6.29 -29.30
CA ARG A 191 -17.89 -6.29 -27.88
C ARG A 191 -16.74 -5.53 -27.20
N VAL A 192 -17.06 -4.58 -26.32
CA VAL A 192 -16.08 -3.90 -25.46
C VAL A 192 -15.24 -4.99 -24.76
N LYS A 193 -14.01 -5.20 -25.20
CA LYS A 193 -13.12 -6.16 -24.55
C LYS A 193 -12.89 -5.67 -23.13
N ASN A 194 -13.07 -6.57 -22.16
CA ASN A 194 -12.86 -6.29 -20.75
C ASN A 194 -11.45 -5.77 -20.52
N THR A 195 -11.32 -4.58 -19.94
CA THR A 195 -10.05 -4.07 -19.45
C THR A 195 -9.38 -5.08 -18.52
N ARG A 196 -8.05 -5.18 -18.59
CA ARG A 196 -7.26 -6.07 -17.74
C ARG A 196 -6.42 -5.21 -16.78
N GLN A 197 -6.70 -5.31 -15.50
CA GLN A 197 -6.04 -4.50 -14.50
C GLN A 197 -5.22 -5.37 -13.55
N VAL A 198 -4.04 -4.89 -13.20
CA VAL A 198 -3.20 -5.38 -12.10
C VAL A 198 -3.14 -4.31 -11.01
N ILE A 199 -3.15 -4.74 -9.75
CA ILE A 199 -2.84 -3.89 -8.59
C ILE A 199 -1.50 -4.34 -8.06
N HIS A 200 -0.54 -3.41 -8.00
CA HIS A 200 0.83 -3.66 -7.58
C HIS A 200 1.21 -2.69 -6.47
N GLY A 201 1.62 -3.20 -5.32
CA GLY A 201 2.04 -2.39 -4.18
C GLY A 201 3.39 -2.79 -3.63
N ILE A 202 4.10 -1.81 -3.05
CA ILE A 202 5.38 -2.01 -2.35
C ILE A 202 5.21 -1.68 -0.87
N SER A 203 5.74 -2.50 0.03
CA SER A 203 5.76 -2.28 1.48
C SER A 203 4.33 -2.11 2.04
N MET A 204 3.99 -1.00 2.68
CA MET A 204 2.60 -0.68 3.06
C MET A 204 1.64 -0.75 1.86
N GLY A 205 2.08 -0.40 0.65
CA GLY A 205 1.31 -0.58 -0.57
C GLY A 205 1.07 -2.04 -0.93
N ALA A 206 2.03 -2.93 -0.66
CA ALA A 206 1.87 -4.37 -0.79
C ALA A 206 0.86 -4.91 0.23
N ALA A 207 0.95 -4.46 1.48
CA ALA A 207 -0.04 -4.77 2.51
C ALA A 207 -1.45 -4.30 2.12
N THR A 208 -1.55 -3.10 1.52
CA THR A 208 -2.81 -2.58 0.95
C THR A 208 -3.32 -3.49 -0.17
N THR A 209 -2.43 -3.87 -1.10
CA THR A 209 -2.75 -4.76 -2.23
C THR A 209 -3.25 -6.13 -1.75
N MET A 210 -2.62 -6.71 -0.74
CA MET A 210 -3.07 -7.93 -0.09
C MET A 210 -4.44 -7.75 0.59
N ALA A 211 -4.64 -6.62 1.28
CA ALA A 211 -5.91 -6.30 1.91
C ALA A 211 -7.05 -6.17 0.86
N VAL A 212 -6.80 -5.51 -0.28
CA VAL A 212 -7.71 -5.43 -1.43
C VAL A 212 -8.06 -6.82 -1.97
N SER A 213 -7.08 -7.72 -2.05
CA SER A 213 -7.24 -9.03 -2.68
C SER A 213 -8.26 -9.94 -1.98
N GLY A 214 -8.50 -9.72 -0.71
CA GLY A 214 -9.49 -10.46 0.09
C GLY A 214 -10.92 -9.90 0.01
N GLU A 215 -11.08 -8.73 -0.61
CA GLU A 215 -12.36 -8.06 -0.80
C GLU A 215 -12.98 -8.38 -2.18
N LYS A 216 -14.24 -8.01 -2.36
CA LYS A 216 -14.90 -8.12 -3.67
C LYS A 216 -14.34 -7.05 -4.61
N THR A 217 -13.50 -7.44 -5.55
CA THR A 217 -12.94 -6.57 -6.57
C THR A 217 -13.62 -6.78 -7.93
N PRO A 218 -13.70 -5.73 -8.79
CA PRO A 218 -14.25 -5.87 -10.14
C PRO A 218 -13.57 -6.98 -10.97
N ASP A 219 -14.29 -7.56 -11.92
CA ASP A 219 -13.80 -8.67 -12.74
C ASP A 219 -12.64 -8.29 -13.67
N TYR A 220 -12.48 -7.02 -13.99
CA TYR A 220 -11.33 -6.54 -14.76
C TYR A 220 -10.03 -6.50 -13.95
N VAL A 221 -10.06 -6.50 -12.63
CA VAL A 221 -8.88 -6.75 -11.80
C VAL A 221 -8.51 -8.23 -11.92
N LYS A 222 -7.39 -8.53 -12.55
CA LYS A 222 -7.01 -9.91 -12.93
C LYS A 222 -6.00 -10.53 -11.98
N CYS A 223 -5.10 -9.75 -11.42
CA CYS A 223 -4.07 -10.25 -10.51
C CYS A 223 -3.54 -9.16 -9.59
N PHE A 224 -2.79 -9.60 -8.60
CA PHE A 224 -2.12 -8.77 -7.61
C PHE A 224 -0.62 -9.05 -7.61
N VAL A 225 0.18 -8.01 -7.39
CA VAL A 225 1.62 -8.11 -7.13
C VAL A 225 1.88 -7.41 -5.80
N GLU A 226 2.39 -8.16 -4.84
CA GLU A 226 2.83 -7.60 -3.56
C GLU A 226 4.35 -7.72 -3.47
N ASP A 227 5.01 -6.62 -3.09
CA ASP A 227 6.46 -6.56 -2.92
C ASP A 227 6.78 -6.07 -1.51
N CYS A 228 7.39 -6.92 -0.72
CA CYS A 228 7.81 -6.74 0.68
C CYS A 228 6.69 -6.28 1.63
N GLY A 229 5.49 -6.89 1.51
CA GLY A 229 4.39 -6.65 2.43
C GLY A 229 4.49 -7.47 3.72
N TYR A 230 3.67 -7.10 4.72
CA TYR A 230 3.66 -7.72 6.05
C TYR A 230 2.40 -8.57 6.29
N THR A 231 2.51 -9.52 7.24
CA THR A 231 1.45 -10.46 7.62
C THR A 231 0.26 -9.76 8.29
N SER A 232 0.54 -8.78 9.12
CA SER A 232 -0.45 -7.94 9.80
C SER A 232 0.20 -6.63 10.28
N VAL A 233 -0.62 -5.61 10.54
CA VAL A 233 -0.13 -4.38 11.18
C VAL A 233 0.40 -4.67 12.59
N TRP A 234 -0.20 -5.64 13.27
CA TRP A 234 0.29 -6.08 14.58
C TRP A 234 1.71 -6.64 14.52
N ASP A 235 1.97 -7.54 13.57
CA ASP A 235 3.28 -8.19 13.44
C ASP A 235 4.35 -7.17 13.04
N GLU A 236 4.04 -6.30 12.07
CA GLU A 236 4.95 -5.24 11.63
C GLU A 236 5.30 -4.29 12.77
N PHE A 237 4.30 -3.76 13.47
CA PHE A 237 4.58 -2.84 14.58
C PHE A 237 5.24 -3.52 15.78
N SER A 238 4.98 -4.81 16.01
CA SER A 238 5.69 -5.57 17.04
C SER A 238 7.17 -5.77 16.70
N ALA A 239 7.48 -6.00 15.42
CA ALA A 239 8.85 -6.10 14.94
C ALA A 239 9.58 -4.75 15.07
N GLN A 240 8.94 -3.65 14.63
CA GLN A 240 9.49 -2.30 14.72
C GLN A 240 9.67 -1.83 16.17
N LEU A 241 8.71 -2.13 17.06
CA LEU A 241 8.80 -1.81 18.49
C LEU A 241 10.00 -2.50 19.15
N LYS A 242 10.23 -3.76 18.79
CA LYS A 242 11.38 -4.52 19.28
C LYS A 242 12.69 -3.99 18.71
N ASP A 243 12.76 -3.72 17.41
CA ASP A 243 13.98 -3.29 16.73
C ASP A 243 14.41 -1.88 17.17
N GLN A 244 13.49 -0.92 17.14
CA GLN A 244 13.80 0.50 17.39
C GLN A 244 13.88 0.86 18.87
N PHE A 245 13.08 0.21 19.73
CA PHE A 245 12.94 0.57 21.15
C PHE A 245 13.38 -0.54 22.10
N GLY A 246 13.63 -1.76 21.62
CA GLY A 246 13.95 -2.90 22.49
C GLY A 246 12.80 -3.35 23.38
N LEU A 247 11.55 -2.93 23.10
CA LEU A 247 10.40 -3.17 23.94
C LEU A 247 9.59 -4.40 23.51
N PRO A 248 8.99 -5.14 24.46
CA PRO A 248 8.06 -6.21 24.15
C PRO A 248 6.70 -5.65 23.68
N ALA A 249 5.98 -6.44 22.88
CA ALA A 249 4.65 -6.06 22.39
C ALA A 249 3.66 -5.82 23.53
N PHE A 250 3.59 -6.72 24.52
CA PHE A 250 2.72 -6.57 25.68
C PHE A 250 3.37 -5.74 26.79
N PRO A 251 2.64 -4.81 27.44
CA PRO A 251 1.25 -4.41 27.22
C PRO A 251 1.05 -3.27 26.18
N LEU A 252 2.14 -2.66 25.71
CA LEU A 252 2.11 -1.40 24.96
C LEU A 252 1.36 -1.52 23.63
N MET A 253 1.57 -2.59 22.86
CA MET A 253 0.84 -2.82 21.61
C MET A 253 -0.67 -2.95 21.83
N ASN A 254 -1.09 -3.62 22.93
CA ASN A 254 -2.50 -3.79 23.24
C ASN A 254 -3.19 -2.45 23.50
N THR A 255 -2.55 -1.59 24.32
CA THR A 255 -3.10 -0.28 24.67
C THR A 255 -3.04 0.71 23.50
N THR A 256 -1.97 0.65 22.67
CA THR A 256 -1.85 1.47 21.46
C THR A 256 -2.88 1.06 20.41
N SER A 257 -3.10 -0.25 20.20
CA SER A 257 -4.13 -0.77 19.29
C SER A 257 -5.55 -0.38 19.72
N ALA A 258 -5.85 -0.44 21.03
CA ALA A 258 -7.12 0.03 21.57
C ALA A 258 -7.31 1.54 21.39
N LEU A 259 -6.24 2.33 21.56
CA LEU A 259 -6.27 3.77 21.33
C LEU A 259 -6.46 4.10 19.84
N CYS A 260 -5.87 3.34 18.93
CA CYS A 260 -6.08 3.43 17.49
C CYS A 260 -7.55 3.16 17.14
N GLN A 261 -8.13 2.11 17.70
CA GLN A 261 -9.56 1.81 17.54
C GLN A 261 -10.46 2.96 18.00
N TYR A 262 -10.14 3.55 19.13
CA TYR A 262 -10.91 4.67 19.67
C TYR A 262 -10.81 5.94 18.82
N ARG A 263 -9.60 6.29 18.33
CA ARG A 263 -9.35 7.53 17.58
C ARG A 263 -9.69 7.43 16.09
N TYR A 264 -9.31 6.33 15.46
CA TYR A 264 -9.31 6.19 13.99
C TYR A 264 -10.31 5.13 13.50
N GLY A 265 -11.01 4.44 14.43
CA GLY A 265 -12.05 3.47 14.11
C GLY A 265 -11.54 2.18 13.49
N TRP A 266 -10.27 1.81 13.75
CA TRP A 266 -9.66 0.52 13.38
C TRP A 266 -8.57 0.14 14.37
N SER A 267 -8.24 -1.14 14.47
CA SER A 267 -7.23 -1.66 15.39
C SER A 267 -6.12 -2.39 14.66
N PHE A 268 -4.92 -2.43 15.27
CA PHE A 268 -3.80 -3.22 14.73
C PHE A 268 -4.13 -4.72 14.68
N ALA A 269 -4.94 -5.19 15.63
CA ALA A 269 -5.33 -6.58 15.72
C ALA A 269 -6.30 -7.03 14.62
N GLU A 270 -7.17 -6.11 14.10
CA GLU A 270 -8.07 -6.45 13.00
C GLU A 270 -7.41 -6.35 11.63
N ALA A 271 -6.32 -5.58 11.52
CA ALA A 271 -5.61 -5.33 10.26
C ALA A 271 -4.69 -6.52 9.90
N GLN A 272 -5.33 -7.62 9.44
CA GLN A 272 -4.72 -8.92 9.17
C GLN A 272 -4.63 -9.15 7.66
N GLN A 273 -3.50 -8.79 7.04
CA GLN A 273 -3.27 -8.98 5.60
C GLN A 273 -3.23 -10.46 5.23
N ILE A 274 -2.67 -11.28 6.08
CA ILE A 274 -2.62 -12.74 5.87
C ILE A 274 -4.03 -13.36 5.77
N GLU A 275 -5.01 -12.88 6.53
CA GLU A 275 -6.40 -13.34 6.43
C GLU A 275 -7.06 -12.90 5.12
N GLN A 276 -6.71 -11.73 4.62
CA GLN A 276 -7.18 -11.26 3.32
C GLN A 276 -6.56 -12.08 2.17
N VAL A 277 -5.28 -12.40 2.26
CA VAL A 277 -4.60 -13.31 1.32
C VAL A 277 -5.28 -14.69 1.30
N ARG A 278 -5.67 -15.22 2.46
CA ARG A 278 -6.39 -16.50 2.58
C ARG A 278 -7.75 -16.50 1.86
N LYS A 279 -8.45 -15.36 1.87
CA LYS A 279 -9.73 -15.17 1.15
C LYS A 279 -9.54 -14.99 -0.34
N SER A 280 -8.39 -14.43 -0.77
CA SER A 280 -8.11 -14.04 -2.14
C SER A 280 -8.20 -15.22 -3.12
N THR A 281 -8.96 -15.04 -4.21
CA THR A 281 -9.15 -16.06 -5.26
C THR A 281 -8.39 -15.75 -6.55
N LYS A 282 -8.03 -14.48 -6.80
CA LYS A 282 -7.32 -14.07 -8.00
C LYS A 282 -5.82 -14.33 -7.89
N PRO A 283 -5.09 -14.47 -9.01
CA PRO A 283 -3.65 -14.69 -9.01
C PRO A 283 -2.88 -13.64 -8.19
N MET A 284 -1.81 -14.07 -7.49
CA MET A 284 -0.94 -13.19 -6.70
C MET A 284 0.53 -13.57 -6.83
N LEU A 285 1.36 -12.58 -7.16
CA LEU A 285 2.82 -12.69 -7.14
C LEU A 285 3.32 -12.08 -5.83
N PHE A 286 4.17 -12.83 -5.13
CA PHE A 286 4.83 -12.45 -3.89
C PHE A 286 6.30 -12.17 -4.17
N ILE A 287 6.79 -11.00 -3.78
CA ILE A 287 8.18 -10.56 -3.95
C ILE A 287 8.72 -10.11 -2.60
N HIS A 288 9.98 -10.46 -2.27
CA HIS A 288 10.62 -9.98 -1.06
C HIS A 288 12.14 -10.06 -1.16
N GLY A 289 12.84 -9.07 -0.61
CA GLY A 289 14.30 -9.14 -0.44
C GLY A 289 14.69 -10.03 0.74
N ASP A 290 15.64 -10.94 0.56
CA ASP A 290 16.06 -11.87 1.63
C ASP A 290 16.91 -11.21 2.73
N LYS A 291 17.28 -9.93 2.55
CA LYS A 291 17.96 -9.10 3.54
C LYS A 291 17.05 -7.99 4.12
N ASP A 292 15.77 -8.09 3.88
CA ASP A 292 14.81 -7.16 4.45
C ASP A 292 14.66 -7.39 5.96
N ALA A 293 15.16 -6.41 6.73
CA ALA A 293 15.03 -6.37 8.18
C ALA A 293 13.94 -5.39 8.63
N PHE A 294 13.49 -4.48 7.75
CA PHE A 294 12.46 -3.50 8.08
C PHE A 294 11.08 -4.17 8.09
N VAL A 295 10.63 -4.76 6.98
CA VAL A 295 9.56 -5.75 7.00
C VAL A 295 10.23 -7.12 6.98
N PRO A 296 10.29 -7.83 8.10
CA PRO A 296 11.08 -9.04 8.20
C PRO A 296 10.79 -10.05 7.09
N TYR A 297 11.82 -10.47 6.36
CA TYR A 297 11.71 -11.48 5.29
C TYR A 297 10.94 -12.75 5.72
N ALA A 298 10.99 -13.09 7.01
CA ALA A 298 10.25 -14.22 7.57
C ALA A 298 8.72 -14.11 7.37
N MET A 299 8.18 -12.92 7.07
CA MET A 299 6.75 -12.72 6.82
C MET A 299 6.31 -13.22 5.44
N LEU A 300 7.22 -13.36 4.47
CA LEU A 300 6.91 -13.79 3.11
C LEU A 300 6.31 -15.21 3.06
N HIS A 301 6.93 -16.17 3.72
CA HIS A 301 6.51 -17.58 3.62
C HIS A 301 5.10 -17.83 4.18
N PRO A 302 4.73 -17.33 5.38
CA PRO A 302 3.36 -17.42 5.87
C PRO A 302 2.33 -16.80 4.92
N LEU A 303 2.63 -15.65 4.29
CA LEU A 303 1.76 -15.02 3.31
C LEU A 303 1.59 -15.89 2.06
N TYR A 304 2.69 -16.41 1.51
CA TYR A 304 2.65 -17.30 0.35
C TYR A 304 1.86 -18.59 0.64
N GLU A 305 2.04 -19.19 1.81
CA GLU A 305 1.32 -20.39 2.23
C GLU A 305 -0.18 -20.12 2.43
N ALA A 306 -0.54 -18.96 3.01
CA ALA A 306 -1.94 -18.58 3.21
C ALA A 306 -2.72 -18.46 1.90
N LYS A 307 -2.04 -18.20 0.78
CA LYS A 307 -2.65 -18.15 -0.56
C LYS A 307 -2.92 -19.56 -1.09
N THR A 308 -4.10 -20.06 -0.80
CA THR A 308 -4.52 -21.44 -1.16
C THR A 308 -5.36 -21.52 -2.43
N LYS A 309 -5.93 -20.41 -2.91
CA LYS A 309 -6.81 -20.35 -4.09
C LYS A 309 -6.20 -19.47 -5.18
N GLY A 310 -6.40 -19.84 -6.43
CA GLY A 310 -5.85 -19.12 -7.59
C GLY A 310 -4.34 -19.36 -7.77
N ARG A 311 -3.82 -18.90 -8.91
CA ARG A 311 -2.40 -19.02 -9.22
C ARG A 311 -1.57 -18.13 -8.30
N LYS A 312 -0.45 -18.67 -7.83
CA LYS A 312 0.56 -17.91 -7.06
C LYS A 312 1.96 -18.17 -7.57
N ALA A 313 2.83 -17.21 -7.39
CA ALA A 313 4.26 -17.32 -7.63
C ALA A 313 5.03 -16.54 -6.57
N ILE A 314 6.31 -16.83 -6.41
CA ILE A 314 7.20 -16.19 -5.46
C ILE A 314 8.50 -15.78 -6.17
N PHE A 315 8.99 -14.60 -5.85
CA PHE A 315 10.34 -14.14 -6.24
C PHE A 315 11.08 -13.64 -4.99
N ILE A 316 12.18 -14.30 -4.69
CA ILE A 316 13.08 -13.92 -3.60
C ILE A 316 14.24 -13.13 -4.20
N ALA A 317 14.25 -11.82 -3.99
CA ALA A 317 15.30 -10.91 -4.46
C ALA A 317 16.53 -11.05 -3.55
N LYS A 318 17.49 -11.86 -3.99
CA LYS A 318 18.66 -12.19 -3.19
C LYS A 318 19.58 -11.01 -2.95
N GLY A 319 19.93 -10.77 -1.69
CA GLY A 319 20.78 -9.66 -1.27
C GLY A 319 20.04 -8.34 -1.12
N SER A 320 18.80 -8.22 -1.58
CA SER A 320 18.02 -6.98 -1.49
C SER A 320 17.50 -6.73 -0.08
N VAL A 321 17.62 -5.48 0.34
CA VAL A 321 16.97 -4.94 1.54
C VAL A 321 15.57 -4.44 1.22
N HIS A 322 14.89 -3.83 2.19
CA HIS A 322 13.51 -3.36 2.07
C HIS A 322 13.25 -2.50 0.84
N ALA A 323 12.24 -2.86 0.03
CA ALA A 323 11.77 -2.14 -1.15
C ALA A 323 12.83 -1.94 -2.26
N MET A 324 13.88 -2.78 -2.30
CA MET A 324 14.97 -2.65 -3.28
C MET A 324 14.99 -3.75 -4.34
N ALA A 325 14.04 -4.69 -4.31
CA ALA A 325 14.01 -5.83 -5.22
C ALA A 325 14.05 -5.43 -6.70
N TYR A 326 13.26 -4.43 -7.11
CA TYR A 326 13.24 -3.94 -8.49
C TYR A 326 14.54 -3.24 -8.88
N ARG A 327 15.10 -2.42 -7.99
CA ARG A 327 16.36 -1.71 -8.26
C ARG A 327 17.53 -2.67 -8.40
N ASP A 328 17.64 -3.63 -7.50
CA ASP A 328 18.79 -4.54 -7.43
C ASP A 328 18.73 -5.64 -8.49
N HIS A 329 17.52 -6.02 -8.94
CA HIS A 329 17.26 -7.10 -9.90
C HIS A 329 16.38 -6.65 -11.07
N HIS A 330 16.62 -5.46 -11.62
CA HIS A 330 15.74 -4.79 -12.59
C HIS A 330 15.25 -5.69 -13.72
N GLU A 331 16.16 -6.36 -14.44
CA GLU A 331 15.80 -7.20 -15.60
C GLU A 331 15.02 -8.45 -15.17
N GLU A 332 15.46 -9.10 -14.12
CA GLU A 332 14.81 -10.31 -13.61
C GLU A 332 13.43 -10.01 -13.04
N TYR A 333 13.32 -8.96 -12.25
CA TYR A 333 12.05 -8.48 -11.71
C TYR A 333 11.06 -8.15 -12.83
N THR A 334 11.52 -7.38 -13.83
CA THR A 334 10.71 -7.03 -15.02
C THR A 334 10.21 -8.29 -15.73
N ARG A 335 11.08 -9.26 -15.98
CA ARG A 335 10.74 -10.53 -16.63
C ARG A 335 9.69 -11.31 -15.82
N ILE A 336 9.90 -11.45 -14.50
CA ILE A 336 9.01 -12.21 -13.61
C ILE A 336 7.63 -11.56 -13.53
N VAL A 337 7.56 -10.24 -13.31
CA VAL A 337 6.29 -9.52 -13.26
C VAL A 337 5.56 -9.62 -14.60
N LYS A 338 6.24 -9.36 -15.72
CA LYS A 338 5.68 -9.47 -17.07
C LYS A 338 5.11 -10.86 -17.34
N ASP A 339 5.87 -11.93 -17.07
CA ASP A 339 5.45 -13.31 -17.26
C ASP A 339 4.24 -13.66 -16.39
N PHE A 340 4.20 -13.11 -15.17
CA PHE A 340 3.10 -13.37 -14.25
C PHE A 340 1.81 -12.67 -14.67
N VAL A 341 1.84 -11.36 -14.93
CA VAL A 341 0.62 -10.58 -15.20
C VAL A 341 0.07 -10.77 -16.61
N SER A 342 0.84 -11.36 -17.54
CA SER A 342 0.41 -11.63 -18.92
C SER A 342 -0.45 -12.88 -19.06
N LYS A 343 -0.44 -13.77 -18.10
CA LYS A 343 -1.23 -15.01 -18.02
C LYS A 343 -2.56 -14.79 -17.33
#